data_a4725c7d9af6ca721222fbe1f7d97e80
#
_entry.id   a4725c7d9af6ca721222fbe1f7d97e80
#
_cell.length_a   1.000
_cell.length_b   1.000
_cell.length_c   1.000
_cell.angle_alpha   90.00
_cell.angle_beta   90.00
_cell.angle_gamma   90.00
#
_symmetry.space_group_name_H-M   'P 1'
#
loop_
_entity.id
_entity.type
_entity.pdbx_description
1 polymer ?
#
loop_
_entity_poly.entity_id
_entity_poly.type
_entity_poly.pdbx_seq_one_letter_code
_entity_poly.pdbx_strand_id
1 'polypeptide(L)'
;MAASLPLDPSKEAGGCPTTEDWTELLIETLRRPVQVSYGTSRTVPVRAQEKGQPPVFCVRLHRSFSEAPMDVCEALARWLLVGRRARKACTLLDDWIDQRMQREPVPPHCAPTLHPDGTTYDLGTLAQEVLAQCFEGHFGEGRPIPELTWGRRARSRSRHSLRLGSFDPLTHVIRLHPVLDQAEVPRWFVCFVLAHELLHAKWPPKRGSGRRWIHHGAQFRAEEAAHPDFERAHEWEKLQLPGLIRSARQGTTFRAKKSRRLRDLIGRKSGR
;
A
#
# COMPACT_ATOMS: atom_id res chain seq x y z
N MET A 1 8.30 28.62 -31.54
CA MET A 1 8.27 27.70 -32.68
C MET A 1 8.73 26.33 -32.19
N ALA A 2 7.79 25.40 -32.07
CA ALA A 2 8.09 24.02 -31.70
C ALA A 2 8.33 23.24 -33.01
N ALA A 3 9.54 22.78 -33.22
CA ALA A 3 9.91 21.95 -34.36
C ALA A 3 9.25 20.58 -34.19
N SER A 4 8.32 20.26 -35.09
CA SER A 4 7.84 18.89 -35.31
C SER A 4 8.95 18.11 -35.99
N LEU A 5 9.47 17.08 -35.32
CA LEU A 5 10.38 16.10 -35.92
C LEU A 5 9.57 15.14 -36.80
N PRO A 6 10.07 14.79 -37.99
CA PRO A 6 9.43 13.82 -38.85
C PRO A 6 9.60 12.42 -38.28
N LEU A 7 8.48 11.76 -37.96
CA LEU A 7 8.41 10.34 -37.69
C LEU A 7 8.58 9.58 -39.01
N ASP A 8 9.42 8.56 -38.99
CA ASP A 8 9.64 7.63 -40.10
C ASP A 8 8.31 6.92 -40.42
N PRO A 9 7.74 7.09 -41.64
CA PRO A 9 6.44 6.53 -42.01
C PRO A 9 6.43 5.01 -42.16
N SER A 10 7.55 4.32 -41.98
CA SER A 10 7.64 2.85 -42.09
C SER A 10 7.22 2.08 -40.83
N LYS A 11 6.88 2.77 -39.71
CA LYS A 11 6.43 2.13 -38.44
C LYS A 11 4.91 2.14 -38.23
N GLU A 12 4.12 2.38 -39.26
CA GLU A 12 2.63 2.32 -39.20
C GLU A 12 2.02 0.91 -39.24
N ALA A 13 2.74 -0.12 -38.85
CA ALA A 13 2.16 -1.44 -38.60
C ALA A 13 2.10 -1.69 -37.09
N GLY A 14 0.89 -1.68 -36.52
CA GLY A 14 0.57 -1.75 -35.08
C GLY A 14 1.22 -2.90 -34.31
N GLY A 15 2.52 -2.85 -34.14
CA GLY A 15 3.27 -3.72 -33.23
C GLY A 15 3.15 -3.21 -31.80
N CYS A 16 2.96 -4.12 -30.85
CA CYS A 16 3.04 -3.80 -29.43
C CYS A 16 4.41 -3.24 -29.07
N PRO A 17 4.52 -2.12 -28.29
CA PRO A 17 5.80 -1.55 -27.96
C PRO A 17 6.64 -2.50 -27.09
N THR A 18 7.86 -2.77 -27.53
CA THR A 18 8.83 -3.61 -26.82
C THR A 18 9.52 -2.81 -25.71
N THR A 19 10.36 -3.47 -24.91
CA THR A 19 11.19 -2.77 -23.92
C THR A 19 12.21 -1.86 -24.57
N GLU A 20 12.68 -2.23 -25.78
CA GLU A 20 13.58 -1.42 -26.59
C GLU A 20 12.88 -0.15 -27.09
N ASP A 21 11.68 -0.24 -27.65
CA ASP A 21 10.89 0.92 -28.13
C ASP A 21 10.63 1.90 -26.98
N TRP A 22 10.25 1.38 -25.80
CA TRP A 22 10.09 2.20 -24.59
C TRP A 22 11.39 2.85 -24.15
N THR A 23 12.51 2.14 -24.23
CA THR A 23 13.81 2.65 -23.84
C THR A 23 14.26 3.79 -24.75
N GLU A 24 14.11 3.63 -26.07
CA GLU A 24 14.41 4.66 -27.06
C GLU A 24 13.56 5.92 -26.84
N LEU A 25 12.23 5.78 -26.75
CA LEU A 25 11.31 6.88 -26.51
C LEU A 25 11.65 7.64 -25.21
N LEU A 26 11.96 6.92 -24.15
CA LEU A 26 12.25 7.55 -22.85
C LEU A 26 13.65 8.17 -22.81
N ILE A 27 14.65 7.61 -23.49
CA ILE A 27 15.98 8.24 -23.64
C ILE A 27 15.84 9.55 -24.39
N GLU A 28 15.10 9.55 -25.50
CA GLU A 28 14.88 10.75 -26.30
C GLU A 28 14.15 11.84 -25.52
N THR A 29 13.07 11.47 -24.79
CA THR A 29 12.26 12.44 -24.03
C THR A 29 12.98 12.96 -22.80
N LEU A 30 13.64 12.09 -22.04
CA LEU A 30 14.24 12.44 -20.74
C LEU A 30 15.69 12.92 -20.85
N ARG A 31 16.32 12.75 -22.03
CA ARG A 31 17.72 13.13 -22.32
C ARG A 31 18.73 12.57 -21.31
N ARG A 32 18.53 11.31 -20.90
CA ARG A 32 19.39 10.60 -19.96
C ARG A 32 19.33 9.09 -20.17
N PRO A 33 20.32 8.32 -19.67
CA PRO A 33 20.27 6.86 -19.76
C PRO A 33 19.06 6.29 -19.05
N VAL A 34 18.26 5.49 -19.76
CA VAL A 34 17.06 4.82 -19.25
C VAL A 34 17.16 3.32 -19.50
N GLN A 35 16.67 2.54 -18.57
CA GLN A 35 16.46 1.11 -18.71
C GLN A 35 15.01 0.78 -18.38
N VAL A 36 14.31 0.14 -19.33
CA VAL A 36 12.92 -0.28 -19.14
C VAL A 36 12.85 -1.77 -18.86
N SER A 37 11.92 -2.17 -18.02
CA SER A 37 11.59 -3.57 -17.74
C SER A 37 10.12 -3.73 -17.48
N TYR A 38 9.55 -4.88 -17.83
CA TYR A 38 8.18 -5.22 -17.50
C TYR A 38 8.06 -5.94 -16.14
N GLY A 39 6.90 -5.81 -15.51
CA GLY A 39 6.55 -6.45 -14.26
C GLY A 39 5.06 -6.77 -14.19
N THR A 40 4.66 -7.43 -13.12
CA THR A 40 3.28 -7.87 -12.90
C THR A 40 2.59 -7.16 -11.72
N SER A 41 3.17 -6.07 -11.20
CA SER A 41 2.63 -5.35 -10.03
C SER A 41 1.39 -4.54 -10.39
N ARG A 42 0.23 -4.99 -9.94
CA ARG A 42 -1.05 -4.29 -10.13
C ARG A 42 -1.21 -3.07 -9.22
N THR A 43 -0.59 -3.08 -8.05
CA THR A 43 -0.67 -1.97 -7.08
C THR A 43 0.23 -0.79 -7.42
N VAL A 44 1.32 -1.06 -8.15
CA VAL A 44 2.26 -0.03 -8.63
C VAL A 44 2.57 -0.34 -10.10
N PRO A 45 1.67 0.04 -11.04
CA PRO A 45 1.83 -0.26 -12.46
C PRO A 45 3.04 0.39 -13.11
N VAL A 46 3.48 1.53 -12.58
CA VAL A 46 4.68 2.25 -13.03
C VAL A 46 5.56 2.54 -11.83
N ARG A 47 6.82 2.12 -11.89
CA ARG A 47 7.85 2.45 -10.90
C ARG A 47 9.07 3.01 -11.61
N ALA A 48 9.51 4.19 -11.21
CA ALA A 48 10.72 4.82 -11.72
C ALA A 48 11.68 5.15 -10.57
N GLN A 49 12.96 4.85 -10.74
CA GLN A 49 14.01 5.09 -9.74
C GLN A 49 15.38 5.17 -10.39
N GLU A 50 16.30 5.93 -9.82
CA GLU A 50 17.71 5.92 -10.23
C GLU A 50 18.46 4.79 -9.54
N LYS A 51 19.36 4.10 -10.27
CA LYS A 51 20.20 3.01 -9.76
C LYS A 51 21.59 3.07 -10.37
N GLY A 52 22.56 2.56 -9.62
CA GLY A 52 23.95 2.38 -10.09
C GLY A 52 24.81 3.65 -10.00
N GLN A 53 26.08 3.46 -10.37
CA GLN A 53 27.09 4.51 -10.59
C GLN A 53 27.85 4.15 -11.86
N PRO A 54 27.71 4.92 -12.95
CA PRO A 54 26.87 6.12 -13.10
C PRO A 54 25.36 5.82 -12.98
N PRO A 55 24.53 6.82 -12.61
CA PRO A 55 23.12 6.60 -12.38
C PRO A 55 22.37 6.33 -13.69
N VAL A 56 21.61 5.23 -13.71
CA VAL A 56 20.68 4.87 -14.80
C VAL A 56 19.26 5.00 -14.29
N PHE A 57 18.39 5.62 -15.07
CA PHE A 57 16.98 5.77 -14.72
C PHE A 57 16.20 4.49 -15.07
N CYS A 58 15.96 3.64 -14.08
CA CYS A 58 15.25 2.38 -14.25
C CYS A 58 13.73 2.60 -14.15
N VAL A 59 13.01 2.28 -15.23
CA VAL A 59 11.56 2.34 -15.30
C VAL A 59 11.02 0.92 -15.40
N ARG A 60 10.19 0.53 -14.43
CA ARG A 60 9.49 -0.75 -14.46
C ARG A 60 8.01 -0.50 -14.73
N LEU A 61 7.53 -1.02 -15.82
CA LEU A 61 6.15 -0.91 -16.30
C LEU A 61 5.40 -2.21 -16.02
N HIS A 62 4.11 -2.11 -15.76
CA HIS A 62 3.26 -3.30 -15.76
C HIS A 62 3.23 -3.90 -17.19
N ARG A 63 3.17 -5.22 -17.30
CA ARG A 63 3.20 -5.92 -18.61
C ARG A 63 2.15 -5.42 -19.61
N SER A 64 1.00 -4.91 -19.12
CA SER A 64 -0.02 -4.33 -19.98
C SER A 64 0.45 -3.12 -20.81
N PHE A 65 1.55 -2.48 -20.43
CA PHE A 65 2.15 -1.41 -21.22
C PHE A 65 2.81 -1.90 -22.51
N SER A 66 3.01 -3.22 -22.68
CA SER A 66 3.42 -3.77 -23.99
C SER A 66 2.35 -3.55 -25.06
N GLU A 67 1.10 -3.31 -24.68
CA GLU A 67 -0.01 -3.03 -25.58
C GLU A 67 -0.51 -1.59 -25.48
N ALA A 68 0.33 -0.68 -24.95
CA ALA A 68 -0.04 0.71 -24.79
C ALA A 68 -0.09 1.43 -26.15
N PRO A 69 -1.16 2.16 -26.47
CA PRO A 69 -1.22 2.98 -27.64
C PRO A 69 -0.26 4.19 -27.51
N MET A 70 0.10 4.80 -28.64
CA MET A 70 1.14 5.83 -28.70
C MET A 70 0.84 7.05 -27.81
N ASP A 71 -0.41 7.48 -27.74
CA ASP A 71 -0.83 8.59 -26.87
C ASP A 71 -0.60 8.31 -25.38
N VAL A 72 -0.73 7.05 -24.96
CA VAL A 72 -0.39 6.59 -23.60
C VAL A 72 1.13 6.56 -23.41
N CYS A 73 1.90 6.18 -24.44
CA CYS A 73 3.36 6.19 -24.41
C CYS A 73 3.89 7.61 -24.21
N GLU A 74 3.39 8.55 -25.01
CA GLU A 74 3.72 9.98 -24.91
C GLU A 74 3.28 10.58 -23.54
N ALA A 75 2.10 10.19 -23.06
CA ALA A 75 1.62 10.62 -21.76
C ALA A 75 2.52 10.14 -20.62
N LEU A 76 3.00 8.88 -20.68
CA LEU A 76 3.95 8.35 -19.70
C LEU A 76 5.27 9.09 -19.74
N ALA A 77 5.83 9.30 -20.94
CA ALA A 77 7.07 10.06 -21.11
C ALA A 77 6.93 11.49 -20.55
N ARG A 78 5.82 12.16 -20.84
CA ARG A 78 5.51 13.49 -20.32
C ARG A 78 5.37 13.52 -18.80
N TRP A 79 4.69 12.50 -18.24
CA TRP A 79 4.56 12.38 -16.79
C TRP A 79 5.90 12.13 -16.10
N LEU A 80 6.76 11.30 -16.67
CA LEU A 80 8.10 11.06 -16.13
C LEU A 80 8.99 12.30 -16.18
N LEU A 81 8.79 13.19 -17.18
CA LEU A 81 9.55 14.42 -17.35
C LEU A 81 9.13 15.51 -16.36
N VAL A 82 7.83 15.80 -16.24
CA VAL A 82 7.32 16.96 -15.48
C VAL A 82 6.46 16.59 -14.27
N GLY A 83 6.27 15.31 -14.01
CA GLY A 83 5.53 14.77 -12.88
C GLY A 83 4.03 15.14 -12.91
N ARG A 84 3.44 15.36 -11.75
CA ARG A 84 2.01 15.67 -11.60
C ARG A 84 1.57 17.01 -12.24
N ARG A 85 2.49 17.84 -12.66
CA ARG A 85 2.18 19.08 -13.41
C ARG A 85 1.62 18.77 -14.80
N ALA A 86 1.91 17.61 -15.38
CA ALA A 86 1.37 17.10 -16.65
C ALA A 86 -0.09 16.63 -16.49
N ARG A 87 -1.03 17.51 -16.10
CA ARG A 87 -2.40 17.13 -15.73
C ARG A 87 -3.13 16.28 -16.78
N LYS A 88 -3.05 16.64 -18.08
CA LYS A 88 -3.67 15.88 -19.18
C LYS A 88 -3.06 14.49 -19.31
N ALA A 89 -1.73 14.39 -19.25
CA ALA A 89 -1.04 13.12 -19.30
C ALA A 89 -1.38 12.23 -18.09
N CYS A 90 -1.42 12.79 -16.89
CA CYS A 90 -1.85 12.07 -15.67
C CYS A 90 -3.27 11.50 -15.84
N THR A 91 -4.19 12.30 -16.37
CA THR A 91 -5.58 11.90 -16.60
C THR A 91 -5.65 10.73 -17.58
N LEU A 92 -4.98 10.83 -18.73
CA LEU A 92 -4.95 9.78 -19.74
C LEU A 92 -4.34 8.47 -19.20
N LEU A 93 -3.20 8.58 -18.49
CA LEU A 93 -2.55 7.42 -17.87
C LEU A 93 -3.42 6.74 -16.82
N ASP A 94 -4.02 7.53 -15.93
CA ASP A 94 -4.87 6.98 -14.88
C ASP A 94 -6.08 6.24 -15.47
N ASP A 95 -6.74 6.81 -16.50
CA ASP A 95 -7.88 6.19 -17.17
C ASP A 95 -7.48 4.89 -17.88
N TRP A 96 -6.38 4.92 -18.61
CA TRP A 96 -5.91 3.76 -19.34
C TRP A 96 -5.46 2.63 -18.38
N ILE A 97 -4.68 2.97 -17.34
CA ILE A 97 -4.24 1.99 -16.33
C ILE A 97 -5.44 1.35 -15.66
N ASP A 98 -6.44 2.14 -15.26
CA ASP A 98 -7.62 1.59 -14.59
C ASP A 98 -8.40 0.63 -15.47
N GLN A 99 -8.65 1.00 -16.73
CA GLN A 99 -9.35 0.13 -17.69
C GLN A 99 -8.58 -1.18 -17.88
N ARG A 100 -7.24 -1.11 -17.98
CA ARG A 100 -6.41 -2.31 -18.13
C ARG A 100 -6.39 -3.18 -16.90
N MET A 101 -6.23 -2.57 -15.70
CA MET A 101 -6.21 -3.32 -14.44
C MET A 101 -7.55 -4.00 -14.13
N GLN A 102 -8.68 -3.43 -14.61
CA GLN A 102 -10.00 -4.06 -14.49
C GLN A 102 -10.17 -5.25 -15.42
N ARG A 103 -9.59 -5.19 -16.63
CA ARG A 103 -9.70 -6.25 -17.65
C ARG A 103 -8.72 -7.40 -17.44
N GLU A 104 -7.60 -7.16 -16.78
CA GLU A 104 -6.66 -8.24 -16.52
C GLU A 104 -7.23 -9.26 -15.54
N PRO A 105 -7.20 -10.56 -15.91
CA PRO A 105 -7.56 -11.59 -14.96
C PRO A 105 -6.66 -11.47 -13.73
N VAL A 106 -7.29 -11.51 -12.56
CA VAL A 106 -6.53 -11.62 -11.31
C VAL A 106 -5.75 -12.92 -11.40
N PRO A 107 -4.40 -12.91 -11.35
CA PRO A 107 -3.65 -14.16 -11.38
C PRO A 107 -4.22 -15.09 -10.31
N PRO A 108 -4.32 -16.40 -10.58
CA PRO A 108 -4.71 -17.33 -9.53
C PRO A 108 -3.73 -17.10 -8.38
N HIS A 109 -4.21 -16.47 -7.32
CA HIS A 109 -3.41 -16.33 -6.12
C HIS A 109 -3.21 -17.74 -5.58
N CYS A 110 -1.97 -18.22 -5.54
CA CYS A 110 -1.63 -19.23 -4.57
C CYS A 110 -2.15 -18.70 -3.24
N ALA A 111 -3.11 -19.42 -2.65
CA ALA A 111 -3.66 -19.02 -1.37
C ALA A 111 -2.47 -18.73 -0.42
N PRO A 112 -2.37 -17.53 0.13
CA PRO A 112 -1.24 -17.21 0.96
C PRO A 112 -1.22 -18.18 2.15
N THR A 113 -0.05 -18.72 2.47
CA THR A 113 0.09 -19.47 3.71
C THR A 113 -0.19 -18.51 4.87
N LEU A 114 -1.25 -18.81 5.62
CA LEU A 114 -1.68 -18.00 6.74
C LEU A 114 -1.01 -18.48 8.02
N HIS A 115 -0.57 -17.56 8.83
CA HIS A 115 0.04 -17.79 10.14
C HIS A 115 -0.68 -16.88 11.15
N PRO A 116 -1.92 -17.23 11.59
CA PRO A 116 -2.67 -16.44 12.56
C PRO A 116 -2.07 -16.56 13.98
N ASP A 117 -1.46 -17.70 14.28
CA ASP A 117 -0.83 -17.96 15.58
C ASP A 117 0.45 -17.14 15.71
N GLY A 118 0.49 -16.26 16.69
CA GLY A 118 1.68 -15.51 17.05
C GLY A 118 2.43 -16.13 18.21
N THR A 119 3.50 -15.49 18.64
CA THR A 119 4.26 -15.90 19.85
C THR A 119 3.56 -15.43 21.12
N THR A 120 2.92 -14.26 21.06
CA THR A 120 2.25 -13.61 22.19
C THR A 120 0.73 -13.54 21.97
N TYR A 121 0.32 -13.28 20.74
CA TYR A 121 -1.08 -13.04 20.40
C TYR A 121 -1.54 -13.96 19.28
N ASP A 122 -2.72 -14.56 19.46
CA ASP A 122 -3.47 -15.27 18.42
C ASP A 122 -4.44 -14.29 17.73
N LEU A 123 -4.31 -14.12 16.41
CA LEU A 123 -5.13 -13.19 15.64
C LEU A 123 -6.60 -13.61 15.56
N GLY A 124 -6.89 -14.90 15.60
CA GLY A 124 -8.27 -15.39 15.59
C GLY A 124 -9.02 -14.96 16.85
N THR A 125 -8.38 -15.12 18.00
CA THR A 125 -8.93 -14.67 19.30
C THR A 125 -9.10 -13.15 19.34
N LEU A 126 -8.10 -12.38 18.84
CA LEU A 126 -8.22 -10.92 18.78
C LEU A 126 -9.34 -10.48 17.84
N ALA A 127 -9.52 -11.17 16.71
CA ALA A 127 -10.56 -10.83 15.75
C ALA A 127 -11.97 -11.04 16.32
N GLN A 128 -12.20 -12.13 17.04
CA GLN A 128 -13.49 -12.38 17.69
C GLN A 128 -13.86 -11.24 18.65
N GLU A 129 -12.91 -10.77 19.45
CA GLU A 129 -13.10 -9.64 20.37
C GLU A 129 -13.40 -8.34 19.62
N VAL A 130 -12.60 -8.01 18.59
CA VAL A 130 -12.76 -6.78 17.81
C VAL A 130 -14.06 -6.79 17.01
N LEU A 131 -14.44 -7.93 16.41
CA LEU A 131 -15.67 -8.07 15.66
C LEU A 131 -16.90 -7.88 16.55
N ALA A 132 -16.90 -8.49 17.73
CA ALA A 132 -18.01 -8.33 18.69
C ALA A 132 -18.10 -6.89 19.22
N GLN A 133 -16.97 -6.22 19.44
CA GLN A 133 -16.95 -4.88 20.02
C GLN A 133 -17.24 -3.76 19.02
N CYS A 134 -16.72 -3.87 17.79
CA CYS A 134 -16.69 -2.74 16.83
C CYS A 134 -17.43 -3.01 15.53
N PHE A 135 -17.79 -4.27 15.22
CA PHE A 135 -18.32 -4.66 13.91
C PHE A 135 -19.56 -5.56 14.01
N GLU A 136 -20.29 -5.48 15.12
CA GLU A 136 -21.48 -6.31 15.33
C GLU A 136 -22.43 -6.25 14.12
N GLY A 137 -22.77 -7.43 13.57
CA GLY A 137 -23.68 -7.58 12.42
C GLY A 137 -23.13 -7.06 11.07
N HIS A 138 -21.88 -6.57 11.00
CA HIS A 138 -21.34 -6.09 9.73
C HIS A 138 -20.73 -7.20 8.88
N PHE A 139 -19.95 -8.08 9.49
CA PHE A 139 -19.37 -9.25 8.84
C PHE A 139 -20.22 -10.49 9.12
N GLY A 140 -20.36 -11.39 8.15
CA GLY A 140 -21.18 -12.60 8.24
C GLY A 140 -21.69 -13.00 6.85
N GLU A 141 -22.97 -13.39 6.76
CA GLU A 141 -23.58 -13.79 5.48
C GLU A 141 -23.46 -12.69 4.42
N GLY A 142 -22.85 -13.03 3.27
CA GLY A 142 -22.60 -12.10 2.15
C GLY A 142 -21.47 -11.08 2.34
N ARG A 143 -20.84 -11.04 3.51
CA ARG A 143 -19.70 -10.18 3.83
C ARG A 143 -18.66 -10.95 4.62
N PRO A 144 -17.81 -11.74 3.96
CA PRO A 144 -16.87 -12.61 4.66
C PRO A 144 -15.89 -11.79 5.51
N ILE A 145 -15.50 -12.37 6.64
CA ILE A 145 -14.43 -11.84 7.46
C ILE A 145 -13.12 -12.04 6.72
N PRO A 146 -12.25 -11.01 6.60
CA PRO A 146 -10.93 -11.21 6.03
C PRO A 146 -10.12 -12.27 6.75
N GLU A 147 -9.33 -13.02 6.00
CA GLU A 147 -8.34 -13.93 6.54
C GLU A 147 -7.22 -13.16 7.25
N LEU A 148 -6.69 -13.71 8.32
CA LEU A 148 -5.73 -13.03 9.17
C LEU A 148 -4.38 -13.74 9.16
N THR A 149 -3.30 -12.97 9.13
CA THR A 149 -1.95 -13.52 9.20
C THR A 149 -0.96 -12.53 9.81
N TRP A 150 -0.01 -13.04 10.55
CA TRP A 150 1.19 -12.30 10.86
C TRP A 150 2.08 -12.16 9.63
N GLY A 151 2.71 -11.01 9.47
CA GLY A 151 3.70 -10.78 8.43
C GLY A 151 4.97 -11.61 8.64
N ARG A 152 5.79 -11.71 7.60
CA ARG A 152 7.10 -12.38 7.73
C ARG A 152 8.00 -11.60 8.68
N ARG A 153 8.71 -12.31 9.57
CA ARG A 153 9.74 -11.73 10.45
C ARG A 153 11.00 -11.37 9.64
N ALA A 154 10.89 -10.34 8.82
CA ALA A 154 12.00 -9.82 8.05
C ALA A 154 12.41 -8.43 8.60
N ARG A 155 13.72 -8.13 8.57
CA ARG A 155 14.20 -6.81 9.01
C ARG A 155 13.65 -5.70 8.11
N SER A 156 12.98 -4.72 8.71
CA SER A 156 12.52 -3.55 7.99
C SER A 156 13.71 -2.72 7.50
N ARG A 157 13.65 -2.25 6.24
CA ARG A 157 14.66 -1.34 5.67
C ARG A 157 14.37 0.13 5.96
N SER A 158 13.12 0.47 6.28
CA SER A 158 12.71 1.85 6.53
C SER A 158 13.25 2.37 7.87
N ARG A 159 13.74 3.60 7.85
CA ARG A 159 14.26 4.30 9.04
C ARG A 159 13.22 5.21 9.69
N HIS A 160 12.19 5.60 8.95
CA HIS A 160 11.27 6.68 9.35
C HIS A 160 9.80 6.26 9.35
N SER A 161 9.47 5.09 8.83
CA SER A 161 8.10 4.61 8.76
C SER A 161 8.02 3.10 8.99
N LEU A 162 6.93 2.66 9.58
CA LEU A 162 6.60 1.26 9.79
C LEU A 162 5.10 1.09 9.53
N ARG A 163 4.74 0.19 8.62
CA ARG A 163 3.35 -0.20 8.44
C ARG A 163 3.02 -1.27 9.46
N LEU A 164 2.14 -0.98 10.39
CA LEU A 164 1.75 -1.88 11.46
C LEU A 164 0.76 -2.94 11.00
N GLY A 165 -0.09 -2.62 10.02
CA GLY A 165 -1.02 -3.53 9.39
C GLY A 165 -1.19 -3.25 7.90
N SER A 166 -1.90 -4.12 7.19
CA SER A 166 -2.34 -3.93 5.82
C SER A 166 -3.49 -4.86 5.47
N PHE A 167 -4.53 -4.35 4.83
CA PHE A 167 -5.55 -5.13 4.16
C PHE A 167 -5.24 -5.24 2.67
N ASP A 168 -5.31 -6.43 2.11
CA ASP A 168 -5.20 -6.68 0.67
C ASP A 168 -6.59 -7.07 0.13
N PRO A 169 -7.24 -6.19 -0.64
CA PRO A 169 -8.59 -6.45 -1.15
C PRO A 169 -8.62 -7.55 -2.23
N LEU A 170 -7.49 -7.90 -2.86
CA LEU A 170 -7.44 -8.95 -3.88
C LEU A 170 -7.44 -10.34 -3.27
N THR A 171 -6.67 -10.53 -2.19
CA THR A 171 -6.59 -11.80 -1.47
C THR A 171 -7.54 -11.88 -0.30
N HIS A 172 -8.19 -10.76 0.03
CA HIS A 172 -9.06 -10.61 1.21
C HIS A 172 -8.35 -10.97 2.52
N VAL A 173 -7.06 -10.60 2.63
CA VAL A 173 -6.19 -10.92 3.77
C VAL A 173 -5.76 -9.66 4.51
N ILE A 174 -5.92 -9.67 5.82
CA ILE A 174 -5.30 -8.69 6.73
C ILE A 174 -3.99 -9.28 7.24
N ARG A 175 -2.93 -8.47 7.12
CA ARG A 175 -1.61 -8.83 7.61
C ARG A 175 -1.13 -7.83 8.65
N LEU A 176 -0.87 -8.28 9.87
CA LEU A 176 -0.25 -7.46 10.92
C LEU A 176 1.26 -7.63 10.95
N HIS A 177 1.97 -6.56 11.28
CA HIS A 177 3.44 -6.60 11.36
C HIS A 177 3.88 -7.38 12.60
N PRO A 178 4.83 -8.34 12.49
CA PRO A 178 5.21 -9.21 13.61
C PRO A 178 5.91 -8.47 14.77
N VAL A 179 6.25 -7.18 14.61
CA VAL A 179 6.71 -6.34 15.72
C VAL A 179 5.63 -6.10 16.77
N LEU A 180 4.36 -6.30 16.41
CA LEU A 180 3.22 -6.20 17.33
C LEU A 180 3.03 -7.46 18.19
N ASP A 181 3.58 -8.60 17.74
CA ASP A 181 3.49 -9.89 18.44
C ASP A 181 4.55 -10.01 19.53
N GLN A 182 4.50 -9.11 20.52
CA GLN A 182 5.43 -9.04 21.66
C GLN A 182 4.71 -8.62 22.94
N ALA A 183 5.10 -9.17 24.08
CA ALA A 183 4.48 -8.89 25.38
C ALA A 183 4.50 -7.40 25.79
N GLU A 184 5.49 -6.65 25.33
CA GLU A 184 5.61 -5.20 25.61
C GLU A 184 4.65 -4.34 24.76
N VAL A 185 4.01 -4.92 23.74
CA VAL A 185 2.97 -4.26 22.95
C VAL A 185 1.62 -4.59 23.58
N PRO A 186 0.85 -3.60 24.06
CA PRO A 186 -0.41 -3.89 24.73
C PRO A 186 -1.44 -4.55 23.81
N ARG A 187 -2.16 -5.57 24.31
CA ARG A 187 -3.23 -6.26 23.59
C ARG A 187 -4.23 -5.30 22.95
N TRP A 188 -4.72 -4.32 23.70
CA TRP A 188 -5.69 -3.33 23.22
C TRP A 188 -5.16 -2.53 22.01
N PHE A 189 -3.85 -2.29 21.91
CA PHE A 189 -3.25 -1.61 20.75
C PHE A 189 -3.22 -2.53 19.52
N VAL A 190 -2.95 -3.81 19.70
CA VAL A 190 -3.03 -4.79 18.60
C VAL A 190 -4.47 -4.91 18.10
N CYS A 191 -5.46 -4.92 19.01
CA CYS A 191 -6.89 -4.89 18.66
C CYS A 191 -7.25 -3.61 17.89
N PHE A 192 -6.74 -2.44 18.28
CA PHE A 192 -6.96 -1.19 17.55
C PHE A 192 -6.40 -1.24 16.13
N VAL A 193 -5.16 -1.74 15.95
CA VAL A 193 -4.57 -1.90 14.61
C VAL A 193 -5.38 -2.88 13.78
N LEU A 194 -5.85 -3.99 14.36
CA LEU A 194 -6.72 -4.94 13.67
C LEU A 194 -8.07 -4.32 13.28
N ALA A 195 -8.69 -3.54 14.17
CA ALA A 195 -9.91 -2.78 13.86
C ALA A 195 -9.71 -1.81 12.70
N HIS A 196 -8.57 -1.09 12.65
CA HIS A 196 -8.20 -0.23 11.54
C HIS A 196 -8.14 -0.98 10.20
N GLU A 197 -7.53 -2.16 10.17
CA GLU A 197 -7.44 -2.97 8.95
C GLU A 197 -8.81 -3.57 8.55
N LEU A 198 -9.66 -3.92 9.51
CA LEU A 198 -11.05 -4.34 9.25
C LEU A 198 -11.89 -3.19 8.69
N LEU A 199 -11.64 -1.94 9.10
CA LEU A 199 -12.27 -0.77 8.49
C LEU A 199 -11.90 -0.60 7.02
N HIS A 200 -10.69 -0.98 6.60
CA HIS A 200 -10.33 -1.01 5.17
C HIS A 200 -11.14 -2.03 4.38
N ALA A 201 -11.49 -3.17 4.98
CA ALA A 201 -12.38 -4.16 4.37
C ALA A 201 -13.83 -3.65 4.30
N LYS A 202 -14.29 -2.95 5.35
CA LYS A 202 -15.64 -2.37 5.43
C LYS A 202 -15.80 -1.16 4.49
N TRP A 203 -14.80 -0.30 4.42
CA TRP A 203 -14.79 0.94 3.65
C TRP A 203 -13.63 0.95 2.65
N PRO A 204 -13.75 0.23 1.53
CA PRO A 204 -12.69 0.18 0.53
C PRO A 204 -12.38 1.57 -0.02
N PRO A 205 -11.15 1.80 -0.48
CA PRO A 205 -10.74 3.07 -1.05
C PRO A 205 -11.67 3.50 -2.18
N LYS A 206 -12.04 4.78 -2.19
CA LYS A 206 -12.88 5.39 -3.24
C LYS A 206 -12.10 6.44 -4.00
N ARG A 207 -12.44 6.64 -5.27
CA ARG A 207 -11.91 7.77 -6.05
C ARG A 207 -12.60 9.05 -5.62
N GLY A 208 -11.81 10.06 -5.22
CA GLY A 208 -12.28 11.41 -4.98
C GLY A 208 -12.48 12.20 -6.29
N SER A 209 -13.09 13.38 -6.20
CA SER A 209 -13.35 14.27 -7.34
C SER A 209 -12.11 14.65 -8.15
N GLY A 210 -10.90 14.62 -7.54
CA GLY A 210 -9.61 14.86 -8.19
C GLY A 210 -8.89 13.58 -8.64
N ARG A 211 -9.58 12.46 -8.82
CA ARG A 211 -9.05 11.11 -9.17
C ARG A 211 -8.03 10.53 -8.19
N ARG A 212 -7.78 11.21 -7.06
CA ARG A 212 -6.94 10.68 -5.99
C ARG A 212 -7.70 9.61 -5.22
N TRP A 213 -7.05 8.48 -4.94
CA TRP A 213 -7.58 7.47 -4.04
C TRP A 213 -7.70 8.02 -2.62
N ILE A 214 -8.88 7.92 -2.04
CA ILE A 214 -9.17 8.25 -0.64
C ILE A 214 -9.25 6.93 0.10
N HIS A 215 -8.19 6.58 0.81
CA HIS A 215 -8.11 5.35 1.60
C HIS A 215 -8.90 5.48 2.91
N HIS A 216 -8.90 6.64 3.52
CA HIS A 216 -9.63 6.95 4.76
C HIS A 216 -10.70 8.00 4.47
N GLY A 217 -11.87 7.56 4.00
CA GLY A 217 -13.03 8.42 3.73
C GLY A 217 -13.68 8.95 5.03
N ALA A 218 -14.75 9.74 4.91
CA ALA A 218 -15.43 10.32 6.07
C ALA A 218 -16.01 9.24 7.00
N GLN A 219 -16.63 8.20 6.43
CA GLN A 219 -17.19 7.08 7.19
C GLN A 219 -16.10 6.29 7.91
N PHE A 220 -15.00 5.99 7.22
CA PHE A 220 -13.84 5.33 7.83
C PHE A 220 -13.35 6.10 9.06
N ARG A 221 -13.07 7.41 8.90
CA ARG A 221 -12.59 8.23 10.01
C ARG A 221 -13.58 8.37 11.15
N ALA A 222 -14.88 8.42 10.86
CA ALA A 222 -15.91 8.52 11.88
C ALA A 222 -15.97 7.23 12.74
N GLU A 223 -15.92 6.06 12.11
CA GLU A 223 -15.93 4.79 12.83
C GLU A 223 -14.60 4.52 13.56
N GLU A 224 -13.48 4.88 12.95
CA GLU A 224 -12.17 4.79 13.62
C GLU A 224 -12.13 5.67 14.88
N ALA A 225 -12.63 6.92 14.77
CA ALA A 225 -12.70 7.84 15.91
C ALA A 225 -13.69 7.39 17.00
N ALA A 226 -14.69 6.58 16.65
CA ALA A 226 -15.61 5.99 17.61
C ALA A 226 -15.02 4.79 18.38
N HIS A 227 -13.85 4.28 17.97
CA HIS A 227 -13.20 3.17 18.67
C HIS A 227 -12.86 3.58 20.12
N PRO A 228 -13.15 2.73 21.12
CA PRO A 228 -12.95 3.08 22.54
C PRO A 228 -11.51 3.49 22.90
N ASP A 229 -10.54 2.94 22.20
CA ASP A 229 -9.12 3.19 22.43
C ASP A 229 -8.50 4.17 21.40
N PHE A 230 -9.30 4.91 20.62
CA PHE A 230 -8.81 5.77 19.53
C PHE A 230 -7.73 6.75 20.02
N GLU A 231 -8.05 7.63 20.95
CA GLU A 231 -7.13 8.64 21.49
C GLU A 231 -5.90 7.98 22.14
N ARG A 232 -6.15 6.94 22.93
CA ARG A 232 -5.11 6.19 23.62
C ARG A 232 -4.16 5.51 22.63
N ALA A 233 -4.68 4.97 21.52
CA ALA A 233 -3.87 4.29 20.51
C ALA A 233 -2.97 5.28 19.77
N HIS A 234 -3.49 6.44 19.37
CA HIS A 234 -2.70 7.48 18.73
C HIS A 234 -1.60 8.05 19.63
N GLU A 235 -1.91 8.28 20.90
CA GLU A 235 -0.89 8.74 21.88
C GLU A 235 0.19 7.68 22.08
N TRP A 236 -0.21 6.42 22.23
CA TRP A 236 0.72 5.31 22.41
C TRP A 236 1.59 5.11 21.17
N GLU A 237 0.99 5.09 19.98
CA GLU A 237 1.71 4.97 18.71
C GLU A 237 2.74 6.09 18.58
N LYS A 238 2.34 7.35 18.74
CA LYS A 238 3.24 8.51 18.66
C LYS A 238 4.44 8.38 19.56
N LEU A 239 4.25 7.86 20.77
CA LEU A 239 5.32 7.69 21.75
C LEU A 239 6.23 6.49 21.41
N GLN A 240 5.65 5.38 20.94
CA GLN A 240 6.33 4.09 20.83
C GLN A 240 6.85 3.79 19.42
N LEU A 241 6.30 4.42 18.37
CA LEU A 241 6.65 4.16 16.97
C LEU A 241 8.16 4.19 16.69
N PRO A 242 8.97 5.12 17.22
CA PRO A 242 10.42 5.10 17.02
C PRO A 242 11.09 3.83 17.60
N GLY A 243 10.55 3.31 18.72
CA GLY A 243 11.01 2.07 19.34
C GLY A 243 10.63 0.84 18.51
N LEU A 244 9.38 0.79 18.01
CA LEU A 244 8.89 -0.27 17.13
C LEU A 244 9.70 -0.32 15.82
N ILE A 245 9.97 0.84 15.19
CA ILE A 245 10.82 0.92 14.00
C ILE A 245 12.21 0.36 14.27
N ARG A 246 12.82 0.70 15.39
CA ARG A 246 14.15 0.20 15.78
C ARG A 246 14.13 -1.31 15.98
N SER A 247 13.17 -1.83 16.73
CA SER A 247 12.96 -3.27 16.95
C SER A 247 12.79 -4.02 15.61
N ALA A 248 11.91 -3.55 14.73
CA ALA A 248 11.67 -4.15 13.42
C ALA A 248 12.92 -4.14 12.51
N ARG A 249 13.77 -3.10 12.61
CA ARG A 249 15.01 -3.00 11.82
C ARG A 249 16.13 -3.89 12.35
N GLN A 250 16.26 -3.97 13.65
CA GLN A 250 17.35 -4.70 14.32
C GLN A 250 17.00 -6.16 14.57
N GLY A 251 15.72 -6.53 14.51
CA GLY A 251 15.23 -7.86 14.89
C GLY A 251 15.36 -8.11 16.41
N THR A 252 15.30 -7.03 17.21
CA THR A 252 15.42 -7.09 18.66
C THR A 252 14.05 -6.98 19.33
N THR A 253 13.94 -7.43 20.57
CA THR A 253 12.71 -7.25 21.36
C THR A 253 12.42 -5.76 21.56
N PHE A 254 11.17 -5.38 21.34
CA PHE A 254 10.69 -4.03 21.61
C PHE A 254 10.65 -3.79 23.12
N ARG A 255 11.04 -2.58 23.53
CA ARG A 255 10.92 -2.12 24.92
C ARG A 255 10.13 -0.82 24.94
N ALA A 256 8.97 -0.86 25.60
CA ALA A 256 8.08 0.29 25.70
C ALA A 256 8.73 1.42 26.52
N LYS A 257 8.62 2.66 26.02
CA LYS A 257 8.99 3.85 26.80
C LYS A 257 7.93 4.09 27.88
N LYS A 258 8.38 4.26 29.11
CA LYS A 258 7.50 4.62 30.24
C LYS A 258 7.12 6.10 30.10
N SER A 259 5.81 6.40 30.04
CA SER A 259 5.27 7.77 30.10
C SER A 259 4.45 7.97 31.37
N ARG A 260 4.61 9.10 32.05
CA ARG A 260 3.76 9.45 33.20
C ARG A 260 2.30 9.60 32.79
N ARG A 261 2.01 10.23 31.63
CA ARG A 261 0.63 10.41 31.12
C ARG A 261 -0.05 9.10 30.75
N LEU A 262 0.68 8.12 30.25
CA LEU A 262 0.12 6.81 29.87
C LEU A 262 -0.31 5.98 31.09
N ARG A 263 0.32 6.14 32.26
CA ARG A 263 -0.08 5.48 33.52
C ARG A 263 -1.48 5.89 33.96
N ASP A 264 -1.84 7.16 33.78
CA ASP A 264 -3.15 7.70 34.16
C ASP A 264 -4.28 7.19 33.24
N LEU A 265 -3.97 6.92 31.97
CA LEU A 265 -4.87 6.35 30.97
C LEU A 265 -5.08 4.83 31.17
N ILE A 266 -4.05 4.11 31.63
CA ILE A 266 -4.12 2.67 31.91
C ILE A 266 -4.91 2.39 33.20
N GLY A 267 -4.80 3.28 34.21
CA GLY A 267 -5.38 3.10 35.55
C GLY A 267 -6.89 3.37 35.67
N ARG A 268 -7.55 3.95 34.64
CA ARG A 268 -8.96 4.39 34.76
C ARG A 268 -10.04 3.37 34.38
N LYS A 269 -9.71 2.14 33.95
CA LYS A 269 -10.72 1.13 33.54
C LYS A 269 -10.66 -0.20 34.32
N SER A 270 -10.25 -0.20 35.58
CA SER A 270 -10.41 -1.38 36.46
C SER A 270 -11.40 -1.14 37.61
N GLY A 271 -12.52 -0.47 37.31
CA GLY A 271 -13.51 -0.22 38.33
C GLY A 271 -14.86 0.14 37.72
N ARG A 272 -15.58 -0.89 37.23
CA ARG A 272 -17.02 -1.09 37.42
C ARG A 272 -17.49 -2.31 36.64
#